data_74948d6a1401d6a986e067fd9656e56f
#
_entry.id   74948d6a1401d6a986e067fd9656e56f
#
_cell.length_a   1.000
_cell.length_b   1.000
_cell.length_c   1.000
_cell.angle_alpha   90.00
_cell.angle_beta   90.00
_cell.angle_gamma   90.00
#
_symmetry.space_group_name_H-M   'P 1'
#
loop_
_entity.id
_entity.type
_entity.pdbx_description
1 polymer ?
#
loop_
_entity_poly.entity_id
_entity_poly.type
_entity_poly.pdbx_seq_one_letter_code
_entity_poly.pdbx_strand_id
1 'polypeptide(L)'
;IDFGCGHGWLLAELAVDTEIERLTGVDFDDKCIAGARRRIGSAVGPRGTDKVKLLEGLFTHRDQDFLGHDVVAAIEVVEHLEPPQLDAFVGVAFDYVRPARAVVTTPNAEYNVVWHTRRTRGRRHPDHRFEWSRNEFAEWSQKIGTAHGYAVYVVPLGSIHPVWGPPTQIAVFDRAR
;
A
#
# COMPACT_ATOMS: atom_id res chain seq x y z
N ILE A 1 -1.51 -1.53 -9.82
CA ILE A 1 -0.40 -2.29 -9.22
C ILE A 1 -0.47 -2.21 -7.71
N ASP A 2 -0.17 -3.32 -7.02
CA ASP A 2 -0.16 -3.45 -5.56
C ASP A 2 1.27 -3.73 -5.09
N PHE A 3 1.89 -2.75 -4.43
CA PHE A 3 3.23 -2.82 -3.88
C PHE A 3 3.19 -3.39 -2.46
N GLY A 4 3.91 -4.48 -2.22
CA GLY A 4 3.81 -5.26 -1.00
C GLY A 4 2.50 -6.06 -0.95
N CYS A 5 2.16 -6.75 -2.02
CA CYS A 5 0.86 -7.42 -2.16
C CYS A 5 0.63 -8.58 -1.18
N GLY A 6 1.66 -9.02 -0.47
CA GLY A 6 1.58 -10.12 0.48
C GLY A 6 0.93 -11.37 -0.13
N HIS A 7 0.01 -11.96 0.60
CA HIS A 7 -0.76 -13.13 0.14
C HIS A 7 -1.89 -12.80 -0.85
N GLY A 8 -1.92 -11.59 -1.44
CA GLY A 8 -2.79 -11.21 -2.54
C GLY A 8 -4.26 -10.98 -2.16
N TRP A 9 -4.54 -10.49 -0.95
CA TRP A 9 -5.92 -10.21 -0.53
C TRP A 9 -6.59 -9.15 -1.40
N LEU A 10 -5.94 -7.99 -1.57
CA LEU A 10 -6.45 -6.91 -2.40
C LEU A 10 -6.59 -7.36 -3.85
N LEU A 11 -5.58 -8.04 -4.39
CA LEU A 11 -5.59 -8.51 -5.77
C LEU A 11 -6.72 -9.51 -6.04
N ALA A 12 -7.01 -10.41 -5.09
CA ALA A 12 -8.10 -11.37 -5.24
C ALA A 12 -9.47 -10.68 -5.30
N GLU A 13 -9.70 -9.65 -4.47
CA GLU A 13 -10.92 -8.84 -4.50
C GLU A 13 -11.05 -8.06 -5.81
N LEU A 14 -9.96 -7.44 -6.26
CA LEU A 14 -9.95 -6.67 -7.52
C LEU A 14 -10.03 -7.56 -8.76
N ALA A 15 -9.55 -8.80 -8.69
CA ALA A 15 -9.53 -9.70 -9.84
C ALA A 15 -10.93 -10.13 -10.29
N VAL A 16 -11.94 -10.07 -9.41
CA VAL A 16 -13.34 -10.39 -9.78
C VAL A 16 -14.00 -9.27 -10.59
N ASP A 17 -13.48 -8.04 -10.53
CA ASP A 17 -13.99 -6.91 -11.28
C ASP A 17 -13.60 -7.01 -12.75
N THR A 18 -14.58 -7.07 -13.64
CA THR A 18 -14.39 -7.23 -15.09
C THR A 18 -13.93 -5.94 -15.80
N GLU A 19 -14.07 -4.79 -15.16
CA GLU A 19 -13.62 -3.51 -15.72
C GLU A 19 -12.12 -3.28 -15.50
N ILE A 20 -11.50 -4.04 -14.60
CA ILE A 20 -10.06 -3.99 -14.38
C ILE A 20 -9.36 -4.91 -15.39
N GLU A 21 -8.62 -4.32 -16.31
CA GLU A 21 -7.95 -5.03 -17.38
C GLU A 21 -6.63 -5.68 -16.95
N ARG A 22 -5.90 -5.04 -16.03
CA ARG A 22 -4.57 -5.50 -15.61
C ARG A 22 -4.33 -5.25 -14.12
N LEU A 23 -3.86 -6.29 -13.46
CA LEU A 23 -3.41 -6.26 -12.08
C LEU A 23 -1.97 -6.75 -11.99
N THR A 24 -1.15 -6.05 -11.22
CA THR A 24 0.22 -6.51 -10.91
C THR A 24 0.41 -6.47 -9.40
N GLY A 25 0.86 -7.57 -8.81
CA GLY A 25 1.27 -7.63 -7.41
C GLY A 25 2.76 -7.80 -7.30
N VAL A 26 3.38 -7.06 -6.40
CA VAL A 26 4.83 -7.12 -6.15
C VAL A 26 5.06 -7.41 -4.68
N ASP A 27 5.84 -8.43 -4.37
CA ASP A 27 6.30 -8.73 -3.01
C ASP A 27 7.69 -9.35 -3.05
N PHE A 28 8.50 -9.13 -2.02
CA PHE A 28 9.86 -9.68 -1.96
C PHE A 28 9.89 -11.13 -1.43
N ASP A 29 8.82 -11.58 -0.77
CA ASP A 29 8.72 -12.92 -0.19
C ASP A 29 8.06 -13.90 -1.18
N ASP A 30 8.81 -14.89 -1.63
CA ASP A 30 8.36 -15.95 -2.53
C ASP A 30 7.13 -16.71 -1.99
N LYS A 31 7.05 -16.88 -0.65
CA LYS A 31 5.91 -17.52 0.01
C LYS A 31 4.65 -16.67 -0.07
N CYS A 32 4.80 -15.36 0.04
CA CYS A 32 3.70 -14.42 -0.16
C CYS A 32 3.19 -14.50 -1.61
N ILE A 33 4.10 -14.46 -2.59
CA ILE A 33 3.76 -14.61 -4.02
C ILE A 33 3.07 -15.96 -4.30
N ALA A 34 3.59 -17.06 -3.75
CA ALA A 34 2.94 -18.36 -3.88
C ALA A 34 1.54 -18.39 -3.23
N GLY A 35 1.38 -17.73 -2.09
CA GLY A 35 0.10 -17.55 -1.41
C GLY A 35 -0.89 -16.73 -2.24
N ALA A 36 -0.43 -15.61 -2.80
CA ALA A 36 -1.22 -14.75 -3.67
C ALA A 36 -1.74 -15.51 -4.91
N ARG A 37 -0.86 -16.28 -5.55
CA ARG A 37 -1.25 -17.10 -6.72
C ARG A 37 -2.38 -18.08 -6.39
N ARG A 38 -2.31 -18.78 -5.26
CA ARG A 38 -3.36 -19.70 -4.83
C ARG A 38 -4.67 -18.97 -4.53
N ARG A 39 -4.60 -17.85 -3.80
CA ARG A 39 -5.77 -17.06 -3.42
C ARG A 39 -6.50 -16.51 -4.64
N ILE A 40 -5.78 -15.87 -5.54
CA ILE A 40 -6.36 -15.30 -6.77
C ILE A 40 -6.97 -16.40 -7.63
N GLY A 41 -6.26 -17.53 -7.82
CA GLY A 41 -6.78 -18.67 -8.56
C GLY A 41 -8.07 -19.24 -7.97
N SER A 42 -8.21 -19.23 -6.63
CA SER A 42 -9.43 -19.64 -5.95
C SER A 42 -10.59 -18.65 -6.11
N ALA A 43 -10.27 -17.34 -6.20
CA ALA A 43 -11.28 -16.29 -6.33
C ALA A 43 -11.89 -16.21 -7.75
N VAL A 44 -11.05 -16.31 -8.79
CA VAL A 44 -11.48 -16.04 -10.18
C VAL A 44 -11.37 -17.23 -11.13
N GLY A 45 -10.77 -18.33 -10.69
CA GLY A 45 -10.53 -19.51 -11.53
C GLY A 45 -9.48 -19.25 -12.63
N PRO A 46 -9.20 -20.26 -13.48
CA PRO A 46 -8.11 -20.20 -14.45
C PRO A 46 -8.18 -19.01 -15.43
N ARG A 47 -9.38 -18.70 -15.94
CA ARG A 47 -9.56 -17.61 -16.93
C ARG A 47 -9.42 -16.21 -16.32
N GLY A 48 -9.71 -16.03 -15.04
CA GLY A 48 -9.62 -14.74 -14.38
C GLY A 48 -8.18 -14.40 -13.95
N THR A 49 -7.27 -15.37 -13.95
CA THR A 49 -5.86 -15.15 -13.61
C THR A 49 -5.06 -14.51 -14.73
N ASP A 50 -5.54 -14.53 -15.98
CA ASP A 50 -4.79 -14.03 -17.15
C ASP A 50 -4.46 -12.54 -17.06
N LYS A 51 -5.30 -11.75 -16.37
CA LYS A 51 -5.06 -10.31 -16.14
C LYS A 51 -4.16 -10.01 -14.94
N VAL A 52 -3.75 -11.01 -14.17
CA VAL A 52 -2.98 -10.83 -12.94
C VAL A 52 -1.54 -11.29 -13.13
N LYS A 53 -0.60 -10.36 -12.99
CA LYS A 53 0.84 -10.63 -12.94
C LYS A 53 1.33 -10.57 -11.51
N LEU A 54 2.10 -11.56 -11.08
CA LEU A 54 2.75 -11.58 -9.77
C LEU A 54 4.27 -11.57 -9.96
N LEU A 55 4.92 -10.64 -9.31
CA LEU A 55 6.35 -10.40 -9.38
C LEU A 55 6.98 -10.57 -8.00
N GLU A 56 7.98 -11.43 -7.93
CA GLU A 56 8.89 -11.48 -6.79
C GLU A 56 9.95 -10.40 -6.97
N GLY A 57 9.99 -9.42 -6.07
CA GLY A 57 10.91 -8.31 -6.20
C GLY A 57 10.66 -7.18 -5.21
N LEU A 58 11.48 -6.14 -5.33
CA LEU A 58 11.43 -4.95 -4.48
C LEU A 58 10.78 -3.78 -5.23
N PHE A 59 9.69 -3.29 -4.72
CA PHE A 59 9.00 -2.10 -5.24
C PHE A 59 9.74 -0.77 -4.94
N THR A 60 10.91 -0.84 -4.32
CA THR A 60 11.85 0.27 -4.15
C THR A 60 12.83 0.40 -5.31
N HIS A 61 12.78 -0.49 -6.29
CA HIS A 61 13.58 -0.46 -7.52
C HIS A 61 12.68 -0.31 -8.73
N ARG A 62 13.18 0.37 -9.75
CA ARG A 62 12.44 0.55 -11.02
C ARG A 62 12.38 -0.76 -11.78
N ASP A 63 11.18 -1.12 -12.24
CA ASP A 63 10.94 -2.26 -13.11
C ASP A 63 9.97 -1.85 -14.23
N GLN A 64 10.23 -2.28 -15.45
CA GLN A 64 9.39 -1.95 -16.61
C GLN A 64 7.95 -2.48 -16.45
N ASP A 65 7.78 -3.57 -15.73
CA ASP A 65 6.48 -4.16 -15.42
C ASP A 65 5.60 -3.28 -14.52
N PHE A 66 6.17 -2.26 -13.89
CA PHE A 66 5.41 -1.30 -13.07
C PHE A 66 4.77 -0.19 -13.91
N LEU A 67 5.21 -0.01 -15.16
CA LEU A 67 4.75 1.09 -16.00
C LEU A 67 3.34 0.86 -16.55
N GLY A 68 2.64 1.97 -16.79
CA GLY A 68 1.33 1.99 -17.43
C GLY A 68 0.18 1.52 -16.54
N HIS A 69 0.35 1.50 -15.23
CA HIS A 69 -0.75 1.32 -14.28
C HIS A 69 -1.37 2.67 -13.92
N ASP A 70 -2.71 2.73 -13.93
CA ASP A 70 -3.46 3.93 -13.56
C ASP A 70 -3.45 4.16 -12.05
N VAL A 71 -3.34 3.08 -11.27
CA VAL A 71 -3.38 3.11 -9.81
C VAL A 71 -2.20 2.34 -9.21
N VAL A 72 -1.55 2.97 -8.23
CA VAL A 72 -0.62 2.32 -7.29
C VAL A 72 -1.32 2.17 -5.94
N ALA A 73 -1.34 0.97 -5.40
CA ALA A 73 -1.70 0.69 -4.01
C ALA A 73 -0.45 0.30 -3.21
N ALA A 74 -0.35 0.76 -1.96
CA ALA A 74 0.62 0.32 -0.96
C ALA A 74 -0.11 0.25 0.38
N ILE A 75 -0.58 -0.95 0.72
CA ILE A 75 -1.53 -1.17 1.83
C ILE A 75 -0.80 -1.78 3.03
N GLU A 76 -0.62 -1.01 4.10
CA GLU A 76 0.12 -1.42 5.32
C GLU A 76 1.55 -1.89 4.95
N VAL A 77 2.28 -1.02 4.25
CA VAL A 77 3.61 -1.33 3.68
C VAL A 77 4.67 -0.34 4.12
N VAL A 78 4.36 0.95 4.09
CA VAL A 78 5.36 2.01 4.27
C VAL A 78 6.03 1.98 5.64
N GLU A 79 5.32 1.54 6.67
CA GLU A 79 5.81 1.38 8.04
C GLU A 79 6.90 0.32 8.20
N HIS A 80 7.04 -0.59 7.23
CA HIS A 80 8.09 -1.61 7.20
C HIS A 80 9.39 -1.12 6.55
N LEU A 81 9.37 0.04 5.91
CA LEU A 81 10.50 0.58 5.17
C LEU A 81 11.43 1.39 6.09
N GLU A 82 12.73 1.18 5.94
CA GLU A 82 13.72 2.11 6.52
C GLU A 82 13.69 3.44 5.72
N PRO A 83 14.13 4.59 6.30
CA PRO A 83 14.04 5.88 5.63
C PRO A 83 14.57 5.91 4.19
N PRO A 84 15.74 5.32 3.86
CA PRO A 84 16.21 5.29 2.46
C PRO A 84 15.32 4.47 1.53
N GLN A 85 14.66 3.42 2.05
CA GLN A 85 13.73 2.59 1.28
C GLN A 85 12.41 3.34 1.05
N LEU A 86 11.96 4.12 2.04
CA LEU A 86 10.77 4.96 1.91
C LEU A 86 10.97 6.03 0.82
N ASP A 87 12.15 6.68 0.80
CA ASP A 87 12.49 7.64 -0.25
C ASP A 87 12.55 6.97 -1.64
N ALA A 88 13.13 5.76 -1.72
CA ALA A 88 13.17 4.98 -2.95
C ALA A 88 11.77 4.58 -3.43
N PHE A 89 10.88 4.14 -2.51
CA PHE A 89 9.48 3.85 -2.80
C PHE A 89 8.77 5.09 -3.39
N VAL A 90 8.96 6.26 -2.78
CA VAL A 90 8.38 7.51 -3.27
C VAL A 90 8.85 7.79 -4.69
N GLY A 91 10.15 7.68 -4.98
CA GLY A 91 10.69 7.86 -6.32
C GLY A 91 10.16 6.84 -7.35
N VAL A 92 9.92 5.60 -6.93
CA VAL A 92 9.32 4.59 -7.82
C VAL A 92 7.84 4.86 -8.03
N ALA A 93 7.06 5.05 -6.97
CA ALA A 93 5.61 5.22 -7.06
C ALA A 93 5.21 6.52 -7.77
N PHE A 94 5.82 7.66 -7.39
CA PHE A 94 5.36 8.99 -7.81
C PHE A 94 6.11 9.59 -9.00
N ASP A 95 7.39 9.22 -9.22
CA ASP A 95 8.16 9.71 -10.36
C ASP A 95 8.22 8.71 -11.51
N TYR A 96 8.45 7.41 -11.21
CA TYR A 96 8.67 6.42 -12.25
C TYR A 96 7.37 5.82 -12.77
N VAL A 97 6.51 5.27 -11.90
CA VAL A 97 5.18 4.76 -12.30
C VAL A 97 4.26 5.92 -12.62
N ARG A 98 4.24 6.93 -11.78
CA ARG A 98 3.47 8.16 -11.94
C ARG A 98 1.99 7.91 -12.29
N PRO A 99 1.26 7.16 -11.46
CA PRO A 99 -0.11 6.75 -11.73
C PRO A 99 -1.07 7.96 -11.76
N ALA A 100 -2.28 7.77 -12.26
CA ALA A 100 -3.35 8.76 -12.11
C ALA A 100 -3.78 8.90 -10.64
N ARG A 101 -3.73 7.78 -9.89
CA ARG A 101 -4.05 7.72 -8.46
C ARG A 101 -3.08 6.83 -7.71
N ALA A 102 -2.62 7.25 -6.52
CA ALA A 102 -1.97 6.36 -5.58
C ALA A 102 -2.78 6.30 -4.28
N VAL A 103 -2.78 5.13 -3.64
CA VAL A 103 -3.42 4.88 -2.35
C VAL A 103 -2.39 4.26 -1.41
N VAL A 104 -2.12 4.94 -0.32
CA VAL A 104 -1.18 4.48 0.71
C VAL A 104 -1.91 4.37 2.03
N THR A 105 -1.81 3.22 2.69
CA THR A 105 -2.32 3.06 4.06
C THR A 105 -1.19 2.75 5.02
N THR A 106 -1.40 3.12 6.29
CA THR A 106 -0.47 2.82 7.37
C THR A 106 -1.20 2.84 8.71
N PRO A 107 -0.71 2.15 9.74
CA PRO A 107 -1.26 2.22 11.09
C PRO A 107 -1.29 3.65 11.64
N ASN A 108 -2.31 3.94 12.44
CA ASN A 108 -2.34 5.12 13.28
C ASN A 108 -1.68 4.81 14.63
N ALA A 109 -0.50 5.37 14.88
CA ALA A 109 0.25 5.18 16.13
C ALA A 109 -0.55 5.57 17.39
N GLU A 110 -1.39 6.62 17.29
CA GLU A 110 -2.22 7.09 18.41
C GLU A 110 -3.24 6.02 18.85
N TYR A 111 -3.68 5.15 17.95
CA TYR A 111 -4.63 4.09 18.23
C TYR A 111 -4.01 2.90 18.98
N ASN A 112 -2.68 2.78 19.03
CA ASN A 112 -2.00 1.64 19.65
C ASN A 112 -2.27 1.49 21.15
N VAL A 113 -2.64 2.56 21.83
CA VAL A 113 -3.06 2.51 23.24
C VAL A 113 -4.32 1.66 23.45
N VAL A 114 -5.19 1.58 22.44
CA VAL A 114 -6.42 0.78 22.47
C VAL A 114 -6.09 -0.73 22.42
N TRP A 115 -5.03 -1.10 21.74
CA TRP A 115 -4.62 -2.51 21.56
C TRP A 115 -3.59 -3.02 22.57
N HIS A 116 -3.24 -2.21 23.59
CA HIS A 116 -2.31 -2.60 24.65
C HIS A 116 -0.99 -3.18 24.13
N THR A 117 -0.36 -2.53 23.18
CA THR A 117 0.83 -2.99 22.44
C THR A 117 2.13 -3.07 23.27
N ARG A 118 2.04 -3.47 24.54
CA ARG A 118 3.20 -3.57 25.46
C ARG A 118 4.30 -4.50 24.95
N ARG A 119 3.93 -5.56 24.22
CA ARG A 119 4.89 -6.55 23.68
C ARG A 119 5.71 -6.04 22.51
N THR A 120 5.23 -5.04 21.80
CA THR A 120 5.82 -4.48 20.58
C THR A 120 6.42 -3.09 20.78
N ARG A 121 6.77 -2.74 22.04
CA ARG A 121 7.31 -1.42 22.40
C ARG A 121 6.40 -0.25 21.97
N GLY A 122 5.10 -0.45 22.01
CA GLY A 122 4.11 0.55 21.64
C GLY A 122 3.72 0.56 20.16
N ARG A 123 4.30 -0.26 19.31
CA ARG A 123 3.93 -0.42 17.90
C ARG A 123 2.91 -1.55 17.73
N ARG A 124 2.18 -1.54 16.61
CA ARG A 124 1.21 -2.56 16.25
C ARG A 124 1.87 -3.91 15.92
N HIS A 125 3.02 -3.87 15.25
CA HIS A 125 3.76 -5.05 14.82
C HIS A 125 5.26 -4.92 15.12
N PRO A 126 5.98 -6.00 15.45
CA PRO A 126 7.40 -5.94 15.75
C PRO A 126 8.28 -5.54 14.55
N ASP A 127 7.84 -5.81 13.32
CA ASP A 127 8.57 -5.49 12.09
C ASP A 127 8.37 -4.04 11.62
N HIS A 128 7.48 -3.26 12.27
CA HIS A 128 7.33 -1.85 11.93
C HIS A 128 8.60 -1.08 12.31
N ARG A 129 9.14 -0.32 11.37
CA ARG A 129 10.29 0.56 11.59
C ARG A 129 9.85 1.85 12.28
N PHE A 130 8.69 2.32 11.91
CA PHE A 130 7.99 3.47 12.50
C PHE A 130 6.47 3.26 12.42
N GLU A 131 5.74 4.11 13.09
CA GLU A 131 4.30 4.29 12.91
C GLU A 131 4.01 5.77 13.12
N TRP A 132 3.24 6.36 12.23
CA TRP A 132 2.91 7.77 12.27
C TRP A 132 1.64 8.06 13.05
N SER A 133 1.64 9.16 13.80
CA SER A 133 0.43 9.84 14.24
C SER A 133 -0.35 10.36 13.03
N ARG A 134 -1.60 10.76 13.24
CA ARG A 134 -2.43 11.34 12.17
C ARG A 134 -1.80 12.60 11.56
N ASN A 135 -1.19 13.44 12.38
CA ASN A 135 -0.54 14.66 11.90
C ASN A 135 0.72 14.35 11.08
N GLU A 136 1.59 13.46 11.57
CA GLU A 136 2.81 13.08 10.85
C GLU A 136 2.49 12.45 9.48
N PHE A 137 1.49 11.56 9.42
CA PHE A 137 1.08 10.96 8.15
C PHE A 137 0.47 11.99 7.19
N ALA A 138 -0.35 12.90 7.70
CA ALA A 138 -0.92 13.97 6.88
C ALA A 138 0.17 14.91 6.34
N GLU A 139 1.15 15.30 7.17
CA GLU A 139 2.27 16.14 6.76
C GLU A 139 3.15 15.44 5.71
N TRP A 140 3.50 14.17 5.93
CA TRP A 140 4.25 13.38 4.96
C TRP A 140 3.51 13.27 3.63
N SER A 141 2.23 12.93 3.67
CA SER A 141 1.40 12.80 2.48
C SER A 141 1.32 14.10 1.71
N GLN A 142 1.10 15.23 2.39
CA GLN A 142 1.00 16.55 1.78
C GLN A 142 2.32 17.01 1.15
N LYS A 143 3.44 16.70 1.81
CA LYS A 143 4.79 16.96 1.27
C LYS A 143 5.00 16.21 -0.04
N ILE A 144 4.65 14.91 -0.08
CA ILE A 144 4.78 14.09 -1.29
C ILE A 144 3.86 14.61 -2.40
N GLY A 145 2.59 14.89 -2.09
CA GLY A 145 1.64 15.43 -3.06
C GLY A 145 2.14 16.73 -3.69
N THR A 146 2.63 17.67 -2.87
CA THR A 146 3.18 18.95 -3.35
C THR A 146 4.40 18.73 -4.22
N ALA A 147 5.33 17.86 -3.82
CA ALA A 147 6.58 17.62 -4.54
C ALA A 147 6.36 16.96 -5.91
N HIS A 148 5.35 16.09 -6.05
CA HIS A 148 5.14 15.27 -7.25
C HIS A 148 3.88 15.66 -8.06
N GLY A 149 3.15 16.72 -7.66
CA GLY A 149 2.01 17.24 -8.41
C GLY A 149 0.73 16.43 -8.22
N TYR A 150 0.46 15.98 -7.00
CA TYR A 150 -0.78 15.30 -6.62
C TYR A 150 -1.59 16.12 -5.60
N ALA A 151 -2.90 16.14 -5.78
CA ALA A 151 -3.84 16.53 -4.73
C ALA A 151 -3.95 15.37 -3.72
N VAL A 152 -3.98 15.70 -2.41
CA VAL A 152 -3.94 14.68 -1.35
C VAL A 152 -5.17 14.77 -0.46
N TYR A 153 -5.77 13.62 -0.21
CA TYR A 153 -6.90 13.45 0.71
C TYR A 153 -6.54 12.38 1.73
N VAL A 154 -6.49 12.75 3.02
CA VAL A 154 -6.30 11.78 4.10
C VAL A 154 -7.64 11.47 4.72
N VAL A 155 -8.00 10.19 4.72
CA VAL A 155 -9.29 9.70 5.23
C VAL A 155 -9.11 8.61 6.29
N PRO A 156 -10.06 8.51 7.25
CA PRO A 156 -10.01 7.46 8.26
C PRO A 156 -10.40 6.09 7.66
N LEU A 157 -9.80 5.03 8.17
CA LEU A 157 -10.19 3.64 7.85
C LEU A 157 -10.46 2.86 9.14
N GLY A 158 -11.64 2.22 9.20
CA GLY A 158 -12.13 1.46 10.34
C GLY A 158 -12.94 2.30 11.33
N SER A 159 -13.26 1.72 12.48
CA SER A 159 -14.07 2.37 13.52
C SER A 159 -13.34 3.54 14.15
N ILE A 160 -13.96 4.70 14.17
CA ILE A 160 -13.36 5.93 14.72
C ILE A 160 -13.52 5.97 16.23
N HIS A 161 -12.42 5.91 16.96
CA HIS A 161 -12.42 6.16 18.40
C HIS A 161 -12.47 7.68 18.67
N PRO A 162 -13.29 8.16 19.64
CA PRO A 162 -13.49 9.61 19.87
C PRO A 162 -12.21 10.40 20.16
N VAL A 163 -11.22 9.77 20.80
CA VAL A 163 -9.94 10.41 21.17
C VAL A 163 -8.84 10.04 20.19
N TRP A 164 -8.70 8.74 19.90
CA TRP A 164 -7.55 8.20 19.16
C TRP A 164 -7.76 8.08 17.65
N GLY A 165 -8.94 8.46 17.14
CA GLY A 165 -9.26 8.38 15.72
C GLY A 165 -9.44 6.94 15.20
N PRO A 166 -9.18 6.69 13.92
CA PRO A 166 -9.29 5.36 13.31
C PRO A 166 -8.03 4.52 13.59
N PRO A 167 -8.11 3.17 13.52
CA PRO A 167 -6.94 2.31 13.67
C PRO A 167 -5.95 2.41 12.50
N THR A 168 -6.43 2.72 11.31
CA THR A 168 -5.64 2.84 10.08
C THR A 168 -5.96 4.16 9.39
N GLN A 169 -5.01 4.71 8.69
CA GLN A 169 -5.10 5.96 7.94
C GLN A 169 -4.90 5.67 6.45
N ILE A 170 -5.60 6.39 5.58
CA ILE A 170 -5.44 6.29 4.13
C ILE A 170 -5.09 7.67 3.59
N ALA A 171 -4.06 7.74 2.76
CA ALA A 171 -3.81 8.87 1.87
C ALA A 171 -4.15 8.46 0.44
N VAL A 172 -5.01 9.24 -0.19
CA VAL A 172 -5.32 9.15 -1.62
C VAL A 172 -4.66 10.32 -2.30
N PHE A 173 -3.84 10.01 -3.30
CA PHE A 173 -3.12 10.97 -4.12
C PHE A 173 -3.73 10.96 -5.52
N ASP A 174 -4.34 12.05 -5.94
CA ASP A 174 -4.88 12.23 -7.29
C ASP A 174 -3.96 13.15 -8.07
N ARG A 175 -3.40 12.64 -9.19
CA ARG A 175 -2.52 13.45 -10.03
C ARG A 175 -3.29 14.64 -10.64
N ALA A 176 -2.78 15.85 -10.43
CA ALA A 176 -3.33 17.03 -11.09
C ALA A 176 -3.27 16.86 -12.61
N ARG A 177 -4.36 17.23 -13.27
CA ARG A 177 -4.49 17.19 -14.74
C ARG A 177 -3.69 18.30 -15.41
#